data_f96caee8f85d149675a19ab96696124d
#
_entry.id   f96caee8f85d149675a19ab96696124d
#
_cell.length_a   1.000
_cell.length_b   1.000
_cell.length_c   1.000
_cell.angle_alpha   90.00
_cell.angle_beta   90.00
_cell.angle_gamma   90.00
#
_symmetry.space_group_name_H-M   'P 1'
#
loop_
_entity.id
_entity.type
_entity.pdbx_description
1 polymer ?
#
loop_
_entity_poly.entity_id
_entity_poly.type
_entity_poly.pdbx_seq_one_letter_code
_entity_poly.pdbx_strand_id
1 'polypeptide(L)'
;MIRNIALLALASASLSACATKGYVRNQVETGVAAERSAREAADTDLNGKVTTLGTDITAVKSEVATLQNDVAALRRDLTALRDEFGAKITAMENGMKFAFPVNFAFNDTNIRDEDRAALDRFAQIVGKHYSGTVVTVEGHADPSGSRAYNKTLSTKRAESVATYLTTAGLTTVELRPVGMGEDRQVVKGAEKDEPGAQTNRRVVFIVESTANGRVISSIQP
;
A
#
# COMPACT_ATOMS: atom_id res chain seq x y z
N MET A 1 -63.06 76.81 -11.92
CA MET A 1 -62.14 75.93 -12.68
C MET A 1 -60.96 75.41 -11.82
N ILE A 2 -60.29 76.22 -11.03
CA ILE A 2 -59.13 75.84 -10.26
C ILE A 2 -59.42 74.74 -9.20
N ARG A 3 -60.58 74.70 -8.57
CA ARG A 3 -61.01 73.72 -7.56
C ARG A 3 -61.17 72.31 -8.09
N ASN A 4 -61.62 72.18 -9.36
CA ASN A 4 -61.75 70.84 -9.99
C ASN A 4 -60.41 70.28 -10.52
N ILE A 5 -59.47 71.13 -10.89
CA ILE A 5 -58.10 70.73 -11.26
C ILE A 5 -57.33 70.20 -10.08
N ALA A 6 -57.46 70.83 -8.91
CA ALA A 6 -56.81 70.40 -7.66
C ALA A 6 -57.35 69.01 -7.19
N LEU A 7 -58.66 68.77 -7.33
CA LEU A 7 -59.25 67.47 -6.99
C LEU A 7 -58.83 66.34 -7.96
N LEU A 8 -58.67 66.62 -9.25
CA LEU A 8 -58.12 65.65 -10.21
C LEU A 8 -56.64 65.36 -9.97
N ALA A 9 -55.87 66.36 -9.62
CA ALA A 9 -54.45 66.15 -9.29
C ALA A 9 -54.25 65.35 -8.00
N LEU A 10 -55.05 65.52 -6.96
CA LEU A 10 -55.04 64.73 -5.74
C LEU A 10 -55.51 63.27 -6.01
N ALA A 11 -56.50 63.04 -6.84
CA ALA A 11 -56.99 61.74 -7.19
C ALA A 11 -55.91 60.94 -8.00
N SER A 12 -55.24 61.62 -8.94
CA SER A 12 -54.16 60.98 -9.72
C SER A 12 -52.93 60.63 -8.85
N ALA A 13 -52.58 61.47 -7.87
CA ALA A 13 -51.49 61.22 -6.94
C ALA A 13 -51.79 60.03 -6.01
N SER A 14 -53.02 59.88 -5.54
CA SER A 14 -53.41 58.73 -4.69
C SER A 14 -53.47 57.41 -5.46
N LEU A 15 -53.90 57.43 -6.73
CA LEU A 15 -53.89 56.26 -7.60
C LEU A 15 -52.46 55.82 -7.95
N SER A 16 -51.54 56.74 -8.18
CA SER A 16 -50.10 56.41 -8.42
C SER A 16 -49.47 55.83 -7.18
N ALA A 17 -49.77 56.34 -5.99
CA ALA A 17 -49.25 55.83 -4.74
C ALA A 17 -49.75 54.40 -4.42
N CYS A 18 -51.04 54.11 -4.71
CA CYS A 18 -51.58 52.75 -4.56
C CYS A 18 -51.01 51.78 -5.58
N ALA A 19 -50.84 52.21 -6.84
CA ALA A 19 -50.23 51.41 -7.89
C ALA A 19 -48.73 51.09 -7.55
N THR A 20 -47.97 52.07 -7.04
CA THR A 20 -46.62 51.94 -6.64
C THR A 20 -46.49 50.97 -5.44
N LYS A 21 -47.38 51.07 -4.46
CA LYS A 21 -47.41 50.21 -3.28
C LYS A 21 -47.70 48.73 -3.62
N GLY A 22 -48.68 48.55 -4.56
CA GLY A 22 -49.00 47.22 -5.12
C GLY A 22 -47.83 46.61 -5.87
N TYR A 23 -47.14 47.38 -6.70
CA TYR A 23 -45.98 46.94 -7.45
C TYR A 23 -44.83 46.53 -6.52
N VAL A 24 -44.49 47.34 -5.53
CA VAL A 24 -43.43 47.03 -4.55
C VAL A 24 -43.76 45.76 -3.76
N ARG A 25 -45.01 45.62 -3.31
CA ARG A 25 -45.42 44.40 -2.61
C ARG A 25 -45.26 43.16 -3.47
N ASN A 26 -45.70 43.19 -4.70
CA ASN A 26 -45.58 42.05 -5.63
C ASN A 26 -44.12 41.72 -5.93
N GLN A 27 -43.25 42.71 -6.12
CA GLN A 27 -41.82 42.50 -6.32
C GLN A 27 -41.14 41.87 -5.09
N VAL A 28 -41.50 42.32 -3.88
CA VAL A 28 -40.97 41.75 -2.65
C VAL A 28 -41.45 40.31 -2.45
N GLU A 29 -42.74 40.03 -2.66
CA GLU A 29 -43.29 38.67 -2.55
C GLU A 29 -42.67 37.73 -3.56
N THR A 30 -42.50 38.15 -4.83
CA THR A 30 -41.82 37.36 -5.84
C THR A 30 -40.35 37.11 -5.52
N GLY A 31 -39.65 38.14 -5.06
CA GLY A 31 -38.23 38.01 -4.64
C GLY A 31 -38.05 37.08 -3.46
N VAL A 32 -38.91 37.21 -2.43
CA VAL A 32 -38.87 36.32 -1.26
C VAL A 32 -39.19 34.85 -1.64
N ALA A 33 -40.20 34.66 -2.53
CA ALA A 33 -40.53 33.32 -3.00
C ALA A 33 -39.36 32.67 -3.79
N ALA A 34 -38.73 33.44 -4.67
CA ALA A 34 -37.54 32.96 -5.43
C ALA A 34 -36.37 32.62 -4.53
N GLU A 35 -36.07 33.47 -3.52
CA GLU A 35 -35.00 33.20 -2.56
C GLU A 35 -35.29 31.98 -1.69
N ARG A 36 -36.56 31.82 -1.25
CA ARG A 36 -36.98 30.62 -0.49
C ARG A 36 -36.77 29.35 -1.30
N SER A 37 -37.20 29.34 -2.55
CA SER A 37 -37.03 28.20 -3.45
C SER A 37 -35.53 27.88 -3.69
N ALA A 38 -34.70 28.89 -3.87
CA ALA A 38 -33.26 28.72 -4.02
C ALA A 38 -32.61 28.13 -2.76
N ARG A 39 -33.00 28.57 -1.57
CA ARG A 39 -32.54 28.02 -0.28
C ARG A 39 -32.99 26.56 -0.10
N GLU A 40 -34.22 26.23 -0.39
CA GLU A 40 -34.76 24.87 -0.30
C GLU A 40 -33.99 23.92 -1.24
N ALA A 41 -33.66 24.36 -2.45
CA ALA A 41 -32.86 23.61 -3.40
C ALA A 41 -31.40 23.40 -2.89
N ALA A 42 -30.79 24.45 -2.34
CA ALA A 42 -29.46 24.39 -1.77
C ALA A 42 -29.40 23.46 -0.53
N ASP A 43 -30.40 23.52 0.35
CA ASP A 43 -30.50 22.67 1.52
C ASP A 43 -30.69 21.19 1.13
N THR A 44 -31.46 20.92 0.07
CA THR A 44 -31.65 19.58 -0.47
C THR A 44 -30.33 19.01 -1.03
N ASP A 45 -29.60 19.81 -1.81
CA ASP A 45 -28.28 19.44 -2.35
C ASP A 45 -27.27 19.19 -1.22
N LEU A 46 -27.23 20.08 -0.22
CA LEU A 46 -26.35 19.95 0.93
C LEU A 46 -26.66 18.67 1.73
N ASN A 47 -27.93 18.39 2.00
CA ASN A 47 -28.35 17.17 2.69
C ASN A 47 -27.95 15.90 1.90
N GLY A 48 -28.07 15.93 0.56
CA GLY A 48 -27.59 14.87 -0.31
C GLY A 48 -26.09 14.64 -0.16
N LYS A 49 -25.30 15.71 -0.21
CA LYS A 49 -23.84 15.64 -0.01
C LYS A 49 -23.45 15.14 1.37
N VAL A 50 -24.13 15.58 2.42
CA VAL A 50 -23.90 15.10 3.79
C VAL A 50 -24.18 13.61 3.92
N THR A 51 -25.26 13.13 3.29
CA THR A 51 -25.60 11.69 3.28
C THR A 51 -24.53 10.86 2.56
N THR A 52 -24.10 11.31 1.38
CA THR A 52 -23.03 10.65 0.61
C THR A 52 -21.73 10.61 1.43
N LEU A 53 -21.33 11.72 2.02
CA LEU A 53 -20.14 11.81 2.86
C LEU A 53 -20.21 10.85 4.08
N GLY A 54 -21.38 10.72 4.68
CA GLY A 54 -21.63 9.75 5.76
C GLY A 54 -21.41 8.30 5.31
N THR A 55 -21.86 7.97 4.11
CA THR A 55 -21.65 6.66 3.49
C THR A 55 -20.17 6.41 3.22
N ASP A 56 -19.47 7.38 2.63
CA ASP A 56 -18.04 7.29 2.33
C ASP A 56 -17.20 7.12 3.59
N ILE A 57 -17.51 7.86 4.66
CA ILE A 57 -16.84 7.72 5.96
C ILE A 57 -17.05 6.32 6.53
N THR A 58 -18.23 5.74 6.38
CA THR A 58 -18.52 4.38 6.86
C THR A 58 -17.72 3.35 6.05
N ALA A 59 -17.63 3.51 4.74
CA ALA A 59 -16.81 2.67 3.88
C ALA A 59 -15.31 2.73 4.27
N VAL A 60 -14.78 3.94 4.42
CA VAL A 60 -13.38 4.15 4.85
C VAL A 60 -13.11 3.53 6.22
N LYS A 61 -14.03 3.66 7.19
CA LYS A 61 -13.89 3.00 8.50
C LYS A 61 -13.81 1.48 8.38
N SER A 62 -14.62 0.88 7.51
CA SER A 62 -14.58 -0.57 7.25
C SER A 62 -13.26 -0.99 6.62
N GLU A 63 -12.75 -0.24 5.63
CA GLU A 63 -11.46 -0.50 5.00
C GLU A 63 -10.30 -0.40 6.00
N VAL A 64 -10.32 0.61 6.86
CA VAL A 64 -9.32 0.78 7.93
C VAL A 64 -9.34 -0.40 8.90
N ALA A 65 -10.52 -0.88 9.32
CA ALA A 65 -10.61 -2.05 10.19
C ALA A 65 -10.06 -3.32 9.52
N THR A 66 -10.36 -3.53 8.24
CA THR A 66 -9.80 -4.64 7.46
C THR A 66 -8.28 -4.56 7.39
N LEU A 67 -7.74 -3.39 7.05
CA LEU A 67 -6.30 -3.18 6.99
C LEU A 67 -5.59 -3.42 8.34
N GLN A 68 -6.20 -3.00 9.45
CA GLN A 68 -5.67 -3.28 10.79
C GLN A 68 -5.59 -4.79 11.07
N ASN A 69 -6.61 -5.55 10.69
CA ASN A 69 -6.61 -7.00 10.83
C ASN A 69 -5.54 -7.67 9.96
N ASP A 70 -5.35 -7.21 8.73
CA ASP A 70 -4.33 -7.73 7.81
C ASP A 70 -2.91 -7.45 8.33
N VAL A 71 -2.67 -6.25 8.87
CA VAL A 71 -1.40 -5.90 9.52
C VAL A 71 -1.13 -6.77 10.74
N ALA A 72 -2.16 -7.04 11.58
CA ALA A 72 -2.02 -7.92 12.73
C ALA A 72 -1.73 -9.37 12.32
N ALA A 73 -2.34 -9.85 11.24
CA ALA A 73 -2.08 -11.19 10.69
C ALA A 73 -0.65 -11.28 10.16
N LEU A 74 -0.20 -10.30 9.37
CA LEU A 74 1.16 -10.26 8.85
C LEU A 74 2.20 -10.26 9.98
N ARG A 75 2.02 -9.45 11.02
CA ARG A 75 2.93 -9.43 12.19
C ARG A 75 3.04 -10.80 12.85
N ARG A 76 1.94 -11.53 13.01
CA ARG A 76 1.94 -12.89 13.57
C ARG A 76 2.70 -13.86 12.67
N ASP A 77 2.45 -13.81 11.35
CA ASP A 77 3.09 -14.69 10.38
C ASP A 77 4.62 -14.44 10.33
N LEU A 78 5.05 -13.17 10.37
CA LEU A 78 6.47 -12.80 10.41
C LEU A 78 7.15 -13.22 11.73
N THR A 79 6.45 -13.10 12.85
CA THR A 79 6.96 -13.55 14.15
C THR A 79 7.13 -15.06 14.15
N ALA A 80 6.15 -15.81 13.65
CA ALA A 80 6.23 -17.26 13.52
C ALA A 80 7.41 -17.69 12.63
N LEU A 81 7.61 -17.05 11.47
CA LEU A 81 8.74 -17.32 10.60
C LEU A 81 10.09 -17.08 11.30
N ARG A 82 10.20 -15.98 12.06
CA ARG A 82 11.40 -15.67 12.82
C ARG A 82 11.68 -16.72 13.89
N ASP A 83 10.68 -17.05 14.69
CA ASP A 83 10.83 -17.92 15.86
C ASP A 83 11.02 -19.38 15.45
N GLU A 84 10.34 -19.84 14.39
CA GLU A 84 10.42 -21.21 13.89
C GLU A 84 11.71 -21.49 13.12
N PHE A 85 12.17 -20.53 12.29
CA PHE A 85 13.29 -20.75 11.36
C PHE A 85 14.51 -19.85 11.64
N GLY A 86 14.52 -19.09 12.74
CA GLY A 86 15.62 -18.17 13.06
C GLY A 86 15.80 -17.06 12.02
N ALA A 87 14.73 -16.67 11.33
CA ALA A 87 14.78 -15.66 10.30
C ALA A 87 15.08 -14.28 10.88
N LYS A 88 16.01 -13.55 10.25
CA LYS A 88 16.24 -12.13 10.52
C LYS A 88 15.48 -11.30 9.50
N ILE A 89 14.47 -10.58 9.95
CA ILE A 89 13.65 -9.70 9.10
C ILE A 89 14.07 -8.26 9.39
N THR A 90 14.45 -7.53 8.34
CA THR A 90 14.91 -6.15 8.45
C THR A 90 14.09 -5.27 7.49
N ALA A 91 13.45 -4.22 8.03
CA ALA A 91 12.81 -3.21 7.22
C ALA A 91 13.87 -2.40 6.45
N MET A 92 13.56 -2.06 5.20
CA MET A 92 14.38 -1.24 4.32
C MET A 92 13.52 -0.06 3.80
N GLU A 93 14.15 0.97 3.23
CA GLU A 93 13.44 2.14 2.70
C GLU A 93 12.37 1.77 1.68
N ASN A 94 12.63 0.78 0.82
CA ASN A 94 11.74 0.36 -0.27
C ASN A 94 11.31 -1.10 -0.16
N GLY A 95 11.24 -1.68 1.04
CA GLY A 95 10.84 -3.07 1.18
C GLY A 95 11.26 -3.75 2.48
N MET A 96 11.28 -5.07 2.45
CA MET A 96 11.70 -5.90 3.57
C MET A 96 12.74 -6.93 3.14
N LYS A 97 13.79 -7.07 3.93
CA LYS A 97 14.81 -8.09 3.76
C LYS A 97 14.56 -9.26 4.71
N PHE A 98 14.45 -10.44 4.14
CA PHE A 98 14.35 -11.70 4.86
C PHE A 98 15.67 -12.46 4.72
N ALA A 99 16.32 -12.74 5.85
CA ALA A 99 17.50 -13.59 5.92
C ALA A 99 17.20 -14.74 6.87
N PHE A 100 16.94 -15.90 6.34
CA PHE A 100 16.78 -17.13 7.08
C PHE A 100 17.74 -18.19 6.50
N PRO A 101 18.00 -19.28 7.24
CA PRO A 101 19.13 -20.17 6.95
C PRO A 101 18.86 -21.11 5.77
N VAL A 102 18.73 -20.58 4.56
CA VAL A 102 18.84 -21.36 3.33
C VAL A 102 20.31 -21.41 2.97
N ASN A 103 20.98 -22.44 3.45
CA ASN A 103 22.42 -22.58 3.28
C ASN A 103 22.72 -23.72 2.29
N PHE A 104 23.91 -23.63 1.68
CA PHE A 104 24.35 -24.59 0.68
C PHE A 104 25.61 -25.30 1.11
N ALA A 105 25.75 -26.56 0.70
CA ALA A 105 27.00 -27.27 0.82
C ALA A 105 28.09 -26.59 -0.03
N PHE A 106 29.35 -26.94 0.25
CA PHE A 106 30.45 -26.44 -0.55
C PHE A 106 30.29 -26.88 -2.01
N ASN A 107 30.44 -25.93 -2.90
CA ASN A 107 30.31 -26.12 -4.34
C ASN A 107 28.96 -26.74 -4.81
N ASP A 108 27.88 -26.56 -4.02
CA ASP A 108 26.54 -27.10 -4.32
C ASP A 108 25.52 -26.00 -4.50
N THR A 109 24.49 -26.33 -5.31
CA THR A 109 23.32 -25.48 -5.61
C THR A 109 22.00 -26.13 -5.21
N ASN A 110 22.04 -27.36 -4.68
CA ASN A 110 20.86 -28.07 -4.25
C ASN A 110 20.34 -27.52 -2.92
N ILE A 111 19.02 -27.30 -2.86
CA ILE A 111 18.35 -26.91 -1.62
C ILE A 111 18.29 -28.13 -0.71
N ARG A 112 18.72 -27.96 0.53
CA ARG A 112 18.69 -29.03 1.53
C ARG A 112 17.25 -29.28 1.97
N ASP A 113 16.92 -30.52 2.29
CA ASP A 113 15.56 -30.88 2.72
C ASP A 113 15.14 -30.13 3.98
N GLU A 114 16.07 -29.86 4.90
CA GLU A 114 15.84 -29.09 6.13
C GLU A 114 15.46 -27.61 5.88
N ASP A 115 15.84 -27.04 4.73
CA ASP A 115 15.55 -25.64 4.39
C ASP A 115 14.18 -25.49 3.67
N ARG A 116 13.58 -26.59 3.19
CA ARG A 116 12.36 -26.56 2.38
C ARG A 116 11.17 -26.02 3.17
N ALA A 117 11.01 -26.42 4.44
CA ALA A 117 9.90 -25.95 5.28
C ALA A 117 9.92 -24.41 5.46
N ALA A 118 11.11 -23.82 5.61
CA ALA A 118 11.27 -22.37 5.71
C ALA A 118 10.89 -21.67 4.39
N LEU A 119 11.29 -22.25 3.25
CA LEU A 119 10.93 -21.74 1.93
C LEU A 119 9.43 -21.84 1.65
N ASP A 120 8.78 -22.94 2.02
CA ASP A 120 7.34 -23.11 1.88
C ASP A 120 6.57 -22.06 2.72
N ARG A 121 7.02 -21.85 3.96
CA ARG A 121 6.43 -20.84 4.84
C ARG A 121 6.63 -19.44 4.31
N PHE A 122 7.80 -19.13 3.79
CA PHE A 122 8.09 -17.86 3.12
C PHE A 122 7.16 -17.65 1.91
N ALA A 123 7.01 -18.68 1.05
CA ALA A 123 6.14 -18.62 -0.12
C ALA A 123 4.68 -18.33 0.27
N GLN A 124 4.16 -18.96 1.33
CA GLN A 124 2.81 -18.70 1.85
C GLN A 124 2.64 -17.26 2.34
N ILE A 125 3.59 -16.75 3.15
CA ILE A 125 3.52 -15.39 3.71
C ILE A 125 3.59 -14.35 2.59
N VAL A 126 4.56 -14.50 1.68
CA VAL A 126 4.77 -13.54 0.60
C VAL A 126 3.62 -13.60 -0.40
N GLY A 127 3.15 -14.79 -0.77
CA GLY A 127 2.01 -14.96 -1.66
C GLY A 127 0.72 -14.35 -1.10
N LYS A 128 0.51 -14.43 0.21
CA LYS A 128 -0.67 -13.89 0.90
C LYS A 128 -0.62 -12.38 1.08
N HIS A 129 0.53 -11.82 1.48
CA HIS A 129 0.62 -10.43 1.95
C HIS A 129 1.35 -9.47 1.00
N TYR A 130 2.10 -9.99 0.01
CA TYR A 130 2.95 -9.20 -0.88
C TYR A 130 2.67 -9.46 -2.37
N SER A 131 1.44 -9.84 -2.71
CA SER A 131 1.04 -10.06 -4.11
C SER A 131 1.31 -8.82 -4.97
N GLY A 132 1.81 -9.05 -6.20
CA GLY A 132 2.13 -7.98 -7.14
C GLY A 132 3.44 -7.25 -6.87
N THR A 133 4.25 -7.70 -5.91
CA THR A 133 5.58 -7.15 -5.63
C THR A 133 6.68 -7.88 -6.40
N VAL A 134 7.89 -7.32 -6.35
CA VAL A 134 9.11 -7.99 -6.83
C VAL A 134 9.85 -8.57 -5.62
N VAL A 135 10.27 -9.82 -5.73
CA VAL A 135 11.12 -10.50 -4.73
C VAL A 135 12.48 -10.78 -5.35
N THR A 136 13.48 -9.99 -4.95
CA THR A 136 14.86 -10.25 -5.34
C THR A 136 15.43 -11.37 -4.47
N VAL A 137 15.90 -12.44 -5.13
CA VAL A 137 16.52 -13.61 -4.50
C VAL A 137 18.04 -13.47 -4.64
N GLU A 138 18.73 -12.99 -3.58
CA GLU A 138 20.18 -12.80 -3.60
C GLU A 138 20.90 -14.08 -3.17
N GLY A 139 21.65 -14.70 -4.08
CA GLY A 139 22.55 -15.82 -3.78
C GLY A 139 23.95 -15.32 -3.42
N HIS A 140 24.59 -15.98 -2.45
CA HIS A 140 25.94 -15.68 -1.98
C HIS A 140 26.83 -16.91 -2.00
N ALA A 141 28.15 -16.70 -2.12
CA ALA A 141 29.17 -17.73 -2.03
C ALA A 141 30.20 -17.37 -0.93
N ASP A 142 30.91 -18.36 -0.44
CA ASP A 142 32.12 -18.14 0.32
C ASP A 142 33.28 -17.71 -0.62
N PRO A 143 34.41 -17.21 -0.11
CA PRO A 143 35.51 -16.72 -0.96
C PRO A 143 36.38 -17.84 -1.58
N SER A 144 35.98 -19.09 -1.46
CA SER A 144 36.70 -20.23 -2.05
C SER A 144 36.55 -20.27 -3.57
N GLY A 145 37.52 -19.79 -4.29
CA GLY A 145 37.54 -19.84 -5.74
C GLY A 145 37.70 -18.48 -6.38
N SER A 146 37.53 -18.41 -7.72
CA SER A 146 37.62 -17.13 -8.42
C SER A 146 36.31 -16.32 -8.29
N ARG A 147 36.41 -15.01 -8.31
CA ARG A 147 35.21 -14.12 -8.28
C ARG A 147 34.22 -14.44 -9.39
N ALA A 148 34.69 -14.75 -10.60
CA ALA A 148 33.83 -15.09 -11.72
C ALA A 148 33.07 -16.42 -11.46
N TYR A 149 33.77 -17.40 -10.91
CA TYR A 149 33.17 -18.66 -10.50
C TYR A 149 32.14 -18.47 -9.39
N ASN A 150 32.49 -17.74 -8.33
CA ASN A 150 31.59 -17.47 -7.20
C ASN A 150 30.37 -16.64 -7.63
N LYS A 151 30.52 -15.75 -8.59
CA LYS A 151 29.40 -15.03 -9.21
C LYS A 151 28.42 -15.99 -9.89
N THR A 152 28.94 -16.90 -10.71
CA THR A 152 28.13 -17.91 -11.40
C THR A 152 27.46 -18.88 -10.42
N LEU A 153 28.21 -19.37 -9.42
CA LEU A 153 27.70 -20.31 -8.40
C LEU A 153 26.56 -19.67 -7.59
N SER A 154 26.76 -18.44 -7.15
CA SER A 154 25.74 -17.71 -6.38
C SER A 154 24.49 -17.40 -7.20
N THR A 155 24.63 -17.12 -8.52
CA THR A 155 23.49 -16.98 -9.43
C THR A 155 22.69 -18.28 -9.52
N LYS A 156 23.35 -19.42 -9.72
CA LYS A 156 22.70 -20.73 -9.78
C LYS A 156 21.97 -21.08 -8.48
N ARG A 157 22.52 -20.71 -7.30
CA ARG A 157 21.84 -20.88 -6.01
C ARG A 157 20.56 -20.07 -5.94
N ALA A 158 20.60 -18.80 -6.37
CA ALA A 158 19.43 -17.95 -6.43
C ALA A 158 18.35 -18.49 -7.40
N GLU A 159 18.76 -18.98 -8.56
CA GLU A 159 17.88 -19.59 -9.56
C GLU A 159 17.22 -20.88 -9.03
N SER A 160 17.97 -21.76 -8.35
CA SER A 160 17.44 -22.97 -7.72
C SER A 160 16.35 -22.65 -6.70
N VAL A 161 16.58 -21.64 -5.86
CA VAL A 161 15.57 -21.20 -4.86
C VAL A 161 14.38 -20.53 -5.52
N ALA A 162 14.56 -19.67 -6.53
CA ALA A 162 13.46 -19.05 -7.26
C ALA A 162 12.58 -20.12 -7.95
N THR A 163 13.19 -21.12 -8.57
CA THR A 163 12.48 -22.25 -9.19
C THR A 163 11.68 -23.04 -8.14
N TYR A 164 12.29 -23.31 -6.99
CA TYR A 164 11.61 -23.99 -5.88
C TYR A 164 10.40 -23.21 -5.39
N LEU A 165 10.53 -21.91 -5.14
CA LEU A 165 9.44 -21.04 -4.69
C LEU A 165 8.28 -21.00 -5.69
N THR A 166 8.58 -20.95 -6.99
CA THR A 166 7.55 -21.05 -8.04
C THR A 166 6.81 -22.38 -7.96
N THR A 167 7.53 -23.49 -7.78
CA THR A 167 6.95 -24.83 -7.63
C THR A 167 6.12 -24.97 -6.35
N ALA A 168 6.55 -24.29 -5.27
CA ALA A 168 5.82 -24.20 -4.01
C ALA A 168 4.58 -23.27 -4.06
N GLY A 169 4.25 -22.74 -5.25
CA GLY A 169 3.03 -21.96 -5.48
C GLY A 169 3.19 -20.44 -5.36
N LEU A 170 4.40 -19.92 -5.20
CA LEU A 170 4.62 -18.46 -5.19
C LEU A 170 4.61 -17.92 -6.63
N THR A 171 3.41 -17.68 -7.17
CA THR A 171 3.17 -17.19 -8.53
C THR A 171 2.60 -15.78 -8.58
N THR A 172 2.32 -15.19 -7.42
CA THR A 172 1.69 -13.86 -7.29
C THR A 172 2.68 -12.70 -7.26
N VAL A 173 3.99 -13.01 -7.33
CA VAL A 173 5.09 -12.04 -7.31
C VAL A 173 6.05 -12.28 -8.47
N GLU A 174 6.83 -11.26 -8.84
CA GLU A 174 7.96 -11.43 -9.76
C GLU A 174 9.19 -11.89 -8.95
N LEU A 175 9.73 -13.07 -9.27
CA LEU A 175 10.98 -13.57 -8.67
C LEU A 175 12.18 -13.15 -9.52
N ARG A 176 13.14 -12.44 -8.92
CA ARG A 176 14.34 -11.95 -9.58
C ARG A 176 15.60 -12.56 -8.94
N PRO A 177 16.14 -13.66 -9.49
CA PRO A 177 17.38 -14.26 -8.99
C PRO A 177 18.59 -13.40 -9.34
N VAL A 178 19.46 -13.14 -8.33
CA VAL A 178 20.68 -12.34 -8.48
C VAL A 178 21.82 -13.01 -7.72
N GLY A 179 22.92 -13.32 -8.41
CA GLY A 179 24.14 -13.78 -7.75
C GLY A 179 24.94 -12.60 -7.24
N MET A 180 25.33 -12.62 -5.97
CA MET A 180 26.18 -11.61 -5.33
C MET A 180 27.67 -12.04 -5.25
N GLY A 181 27.97 -13.30 -5.58
CA GLY A 181 29.33 -13.83 -5.42
C GLY A 181 29.74 -13.83 -3.96
N GLU A 182 31.02 -13.49 -3.72
CA GLU A 182 31.65 -13.43 -2.41
C GLU A 182 31.67 -12.02 -1.79
N ASP A 183 31.09 -11.02 -2.45
CA ASP A 183 31.26 -9.59 -2.09
C ASP A 183 30.62 -9.21 -0.74
N ARG A 184 29.61 -9.96 -0.27
CA ARG A 184 28.85 -9.66 0.96
C ARG A 184 28.94 -10.79 1.96
N GLN A 185 30.18 -11.06 2.46
CA GLN A 185 30.43 -12.08 3.46
C GLN A 185 29.82 -11.70 4.82
N VAL A 186 29.22 -12.67 5.51
CA VAL A 186 28.77 -12.55 6.91
C VAL A 186 29.96 -12.79 7.83
N VAL A 187 30.73 -13.86 7.56
CA VAL A 187 31.98 -14.16 8.25
C VAL A 187 33.11 -13.92 7.27
N LYS A 188 33.85 -12.83 7.50
CA LYS A 188 34.90 -12.37 6.60
C LYS A 188 36.04 -13.39 6.49
N GLY A 189 36.34 -13.77 5.24
CA GLY A 189 37.46 -14.68 4.94
C GLY A 189 37.17 -16.15 5.18
N ALA A 190 36.04 -16.53 5.80
CA ALA A 190 35.72 -17.93 6.05
C ALA A 190 35.38 -18.67 4.76
N GLU A 191 36.16 -19.72 4.45
CA GLU A 191 36.02 -20.49 3.20
C GLU A 191 35.96 -22.00 3.45
N LYS A 192 35.40 -22.74 2.49
CA LYS A 192 35.31 -24.22 2.52
C LYS A 192 34.68 -24.74 3.82
N ASP A 193 35.45 -25.43 4.62
CA ASP A 193 35.04 -26.09 5.86
C ASP A 193 35.38 -25.26 7.12
N GLU A 194 35.87 -24.04 6.94
CA GLU A 194 36.15 -23.14 8.05
C GLU A 194 34.88 -22.74 8.80
N PRO A 195 34.98 -22.51 10.12
CA PRO A 195 33.85 -22.03 10.91
C PRO A 195 33.27 -20.74 10.33
N GLY A 196 31.98 -20.76 10.01
CA GLY A 196 31.27 -19.61 9.40
C GLY A 196 31.24 -19.61 7.88
N ALA A 197 32.01 -20.42 7.17
CA ALA A 197 31.92 -20.49 5.69
C ALA A 197 30.51 -20.86 5.20
N GLN A 198 29.84 -21.77 5.90
CA GLN A 198 28.46 -22.14 5.59
C GLN A 198 27.49 -20.95 5.66
N THR A 199 27.72 -20.02 6.59
CA THR A 199 26.89 -18.79 6.69
C THR A 199 27.10 -17.86 5.50
N ASN A 200 28.28 -17.91 4.85
CA ASN A 200 28.51 -17.16 3.62
C ASN A 200 27.77 -17.78 2.42
N ARG A 201 27.62 -19.11 2.39
CA ARG A 201 26.90 -19.84 1.33
C ARG A 201 25.39 -19.83 1.59
N ARG A 202 24.73 -18.70 1.35
CA ARG A 202 23.33 -18.48 1.70
C ARG A 202 22.53 -17.84 0.58
N VAL A 203 21.21 -17.85 0.75
CA VAL A 203 20.27 -17.02 -0.01
C VAL A 203 19.58 -16.03 0.93
N VAL A 204 19.31 -14.84 0.41
CA VAL A 204 18.61 -13.75 1.10
C VAL A 204 17.49 -13.25 0.18
N PHE A 205 16.35 -12.88 0.75
CA PHE A 205 15.21 -12.39 0.01
C PHE A 205 14.98 -10.90 0.32
N ILE A 206 14.76 -10.11 -0.74
CA ILE A 206 14.37 -8.70 -0.63
C ILE A 206 13.01 -8.58 -1.31
N VAL A 207 11.98 -8.32 -0.52
CA VAL A 207 10.64 -8.02 -1.02
C VAL A 207 10.57 -6.52 -1.24
N GLU A 208 10.50 -6.10 -2.50
CA GLU A 208 10.51 -4.70 -2.90
C GLU A 208 9.08 -4.17 -2.95
N SER A 209 8.87 -2.95 -2.45
CA SER A 209 7.61 -2.24 -2.65
C SER A 209 7.53 -1.76 -4.09
N THR A 210 6.50 -2.17 -4.83
CA THR A 210 6.23 -1.61 -6.16
C THR A 210 5.80 -0.14 -6.04
N ALA A 211 6.20 0.69 -7.02
CA ALA A 211 5.99 2.14 -7.04
C ALA A 211 4.53 2.63 -7.01
N ASN A 212 3.54 1.74 -6.93
CA ASN A 212 2.12 2.04 -6.77
C ASN A 212 1.66 2.00 -5.30
N GLY A 213 2.56 2.25 -4.35
CA GLY A 213 2.23 2.89 -3.10
C GLY A 213 1.22 2.18 -2.19
N ARG A 214 1.46 0.94 -1.76
CA ARG A 214 1.10 0.55 -0.40
C ARG A 214 2.32 -0.03 0.29
N VAL A 215 3.23 0.85 0.60
CA VAL A 215 4.22 0.59 1.65
C VAL A 215 3.43 0.41 2.93
N ILE A 216 3.48 -0.77 3.53
CA ILE A 216 3.20 -0.91 4.96
C ILE A 216 4.42 -0.28 5.66
N SER A 217 4.53 1.05 5.58
CA SER A 217 5.61 1.84 6.20
C SER A 217 5.27 2.20 7.65
N SER A 218 4.75 1.25 8.42
CA SER A 218 4.54 1.49 9.86
C SER A 218 4.65 0.21 10.68
N ILE A 219 5.77 -0.51 10.49
CA ILE A 219 6.25 -1.38 11.56
C ILE A 219 7.38 -0.62 12.24
N GLN A 220 7.03 0.41 13.01
CA GLN A 220 7.89 0.90 14.08
C GLN A 220 7.67 0.02 15.32
N PRO A 221 8.75 -0.21 16.07
CA PRO A 221 8.81 -1.18 17.19
C PRO A 221 7.87 -0.82 18.33
#